data_6602e3754c6da0b6e8af2be3eb24b5ba
#
_entry.id   6602e3754c6da0b6e8af2be3eb24b5ba
#
_cell.length_a   1.000
_cell.length_b   1.000
_cell.length_c   1.000
_cell.angle_alpha   90.00
_cell.angle_beta   90.00
_cell.angle_gamma   90.00
#
_symmetry.space_group_name_H-M   'P 1'
#
loop_
_entity.id
_entity.type
_entity.pdbx_description
1 polymer ?
#
loop_
_entity_poly.entity_id
_entity_poly.type
_entity_poly.pdbx_seq_one_letter_code
_entity_poly.pdbx_strand_id
1 'polypeptide(L)'
;EGVQEVVHGFNEAYTLDKGYRIAHHGADLLPPENHGYVTNVIPPVPEGQDNIIVFHDEASGFTIKGFEVNHYPVKPAYGYKFELNGRTTVVSGDTCKCNSLLKNAMKCDLLVQEAICCEIIGTMAKKLKDKKHKNTIRQAKFLDDIIDYHTPIQDGFDLAAEAQVTEMVFSHLVPTPANMLLENIFFLYGKKPSNWNGTATVGADGMIFTIGNNHNVKLVSSALVKRTNPYR
;
A
#
# COMPACT_ATOMS: atom_id res chain seq x y z
N GLU A 1 -18.63 3.49 8.30
CA GLU A 1 -19.63 4.23 7.49
C GLU A 1 -19.17 4.43 6.05
N GLY A 2 -18.04 5.07 5.76
CA GLY A 2 -17.65 5.45 4.39
C GLY A 2 -17.58 4.30 3.39
N VAL A 3 -17.01 3.14 3.74
CA VAL A 3 -16.94 1.99 2.85
C VAL A 3 -18.32 1.40 2.54
N GLN A 4 -19.25 1.45 3.51
CA GLN A 4 -20.63 0.99 3.30
C GLN A 4 -21.35 1.87 2.27
N GLU A 5 -21.21 3.19 2.37
CA GLU A 5 -21.78 4.14 1.43
C GLU A 5 -21.20 3.98 0.02
N VAL A 6 -19.89 3.76 -0.11
CA VAL A 6 -19.25 3.51 -1.40
C VAL A 6 -19.78 2.23 -2.03
N VAL A 7 -19.84 1.12 -1.28
CA VAL A 7 -20.33 -0.17 -1.78
C VAL A 7 -21.81 -0.09 -2.14
N HIS A 8 -22.63 0.59 -1.33
CA HIS A 8 -24.03 0.86 -1.64
C HIS A 8 -24.16 1.63 -2.96
N GLY A 9 -23.41 2.73 -3.12
CA GLY A 9 -23.42 3.53 -4.35
C GLY A 9 -23.02 2.73 -5.59
N PHE A 10 -22.02 1.84 -5.50
CA PHE A 10 -21.67 0.94 -6.60
C PHE A 10 -22.80 -0.03 -6.92
N ASN A 11 -23.40 -0.65 -5.93
CA ASN A 11 -24.52 -1.59 -6.14
C ASN A 11 -25.70 -0.91 -6.83
N GLU A 12 -26.05 0.30 -6.40
CA GLU A 12 -27.11 1.12 -7.02
C GLU A 12 -26.77 1.51 -8.46
N ALA A 13 -25.53 1.99 -8.70
CA ALA A 13 -25.10 2.42 -10.04
C ALA A 13 -25.23 1.31 -11.11
N TYR A 14 -25.03 0.05 -10.72
CA TYR A 14 -25.07 -1.09 -11.64
C TYR A 14 -26.41 -1.87 -11.63
N THR A 15 -27.43 -1.37 -10.94
CA THR A 15 -28.72 -2.06 -10.82
C THR A 15 -29.38 -2.35 -12.18
N LEU A 16 -29.41 -1.38 -13.09
CA LEU A 16 -29.97 -1.56 -14.42
C LEU A 16 -29.13 -2.51 -15.29
N ASP A 17 -27.80 -2.35 -15.28
CA ASP A 17 -26.89 -3.22 -16.03
C ASP A 17 -27.02 -4.70 -15.57
N LYS A 18 -27.08 -4.94 -14.27
CA LYS A 18 -27.36 -6.27 -13.71
C LYS A 18 -28.69 -6.83 -14.23
N GLY A 19 -29.74 -6.03 -14.20
CA GLY A 19 -31.06 -6.43 -14.70
C GLY A 19 -31.04 -6.84 -16.17
N TYR A 20 -30.38 -6.09 -17.02
CA TYR A 20 -30.25 -6.39 -18.45
C TYR A 20 -29.44 -7.67 -18.68
N ARG A 21 -28.36 -7.90 -17.95
CA ARG A 21 -27.54 -9.11 -18.08
C ARG A 21 -28.31 -10.35 -17.64
N ILE A 22 -29.01 -10.29 -16.51
CA ILE A 22 -29.87 -11.40 -16.05
C ILE A 22 -30.99 -11.69 -17.04
N ALA A 23 -31.67 -10.66 -17.54
CA ALA A 23 -32.74 -10.81 -18.52
C ALA A 23 -32.24 -11.45 -19.83
N HIS A 24 -31.00 -11.14 -20.25
CA HIS A 24 -30.41 -11.67 -21.47
C HIS A 24 -29.88 -13.11 -21.32
N HIS A 25 -29.21 -13.40 -20.21
CA HIS A 25 -28.46 -14.65 -20.00
C HIS A 25 -29.24 -15.66 -19.12
N GLY A 26 -30.27 -15.21 -18.40
CA GLY A 26 -31.04 -16.01 -17.46
C GLY A 26 -30.45 -16.04 -16.04
N ALA A 27 -31.36 -16.20 -15.07
CA ALA A 27 -31.01 -16.25 -13.65
C ALA A 27 -30.20 -17.49 -13.25
N ASP A 28 -30.35 -18.58 -14.00
CA ASP A 28 -29.59 -19.82 -13.76
C ASP A 28 -28.06 -19.61 -14.02
N LEU A 29 -27.72 -18.81 -15.03
CA LEU A 29 -26.32 -18.48 -15.34
C LEU A 29 -25.81 -17.32 -14.51
N LEU A 30 -26.66 -16.34 -14.23
CA LEU A 30 -26.35 -15.13 -13.47
C LEU A 30 -27.34 -15.00 -12.30
N PRO A 31 -27.17 -15.79 -11.21
CA PRO A 31 -28.06 -15.73 -10.07
C PRO A 31 -28.07 -14.33 -9.43
N PRO A 32 -29.25 -13.70 -9.22
CA PRO A 32 -29.37 -12.34 -8.69
C PRO A 32 -28.66 -12.13 -7.35
N GLU A 33 -28.62 -13.15 -6.49
CA GLU A 33 -27.97 -13.13 -5.18
C GLU A 33 -26.44 -13.05 -5.24
N ASN A 34 -25.84 -13.43 -6.38
CA ASN A 34 -24.37 -13.38 -6.57
C ASN A 34 -23.88 -12.06 -7.18
N HIS A 35 -24.80 -11.09 -7.38
CA HIS A 35 -24.46 -9.81 -7.96
C HIS A 35 -24.29 -8.71 -6.91
N GLY A 36 -23.21 -7.95 -7.08
CA GLY A 36 -22.88 -6.82 -6.23
C GLY A 36 -21.80 -7.15 -5.20
N TYR A 37 -21.59 -6.21 -4.34
CA TYR A 37 -20.58 -6.28 -3.27
C TYR A 37 -21.25 -6.31 -1.91
N VAL A 38 -20.68 -7.09 -1.00
CA VAL A 38 -21.05 -7.11 0.42
C VAL A 38 -19.94 -6.45 1.20
N THR A 39 -20.31 -5.55 2.11
CA THR A 39 -19.34 -4.84 2.94
C THR A 39 -19.01 -5.65 4.19
N ASN A 40 -17.73 -5.91 4.43
CA ASN A 40 -17.23 -6.35 5.72
C ASN A 40 -16.47 -5.19 6.37
N VAL A 41 -17.09 -4.54 7.36
CA VAL A 41 -16.51 -3.38 8.03
C VAL A 41 -15.51 -3.85 9.09
N ILE A 42 -14.27 -3.45 8.94
CA ILE A 42 -13.22 -3.71 9.93
C ILE A 42 -13.47 -2.78 11.13
N PRO A 43 -13.64 -3.32 12.35
CA PRO A 43 -13.77 -2.51 13.55
C PRO A 43 -12.44 -1.83 13.91
N PRO A 44 -12.46 -0.74 14.69
CA PRO A 44 -11.23 -0.16 15.23
C PRO A 44 -10.43 -1.19 16.02
N VAL A 45 -9.11 -1.08 15.99
CA VAL A 45 -8.22 -1.92 16.80
C VAL A 45 -8.45 -1.56 18.27
N PRO A 46 -8.78 -2.52 19.15
CA PRO A 46 -8.99 -2.23 20.57
C PRO A 46 -7.73 -1.65 21.23
N GLU A 47 -7.94 -0.79 22.21
CA GLU A 47 -6.84 -0.20 22.97
C GLU A 47 -5.96 -1.30 23.60
N GLY A 48 -4.65 -1.15 23.48
CA GLY A 48 -3.66 -2.11 23.97
C GLY A 48 -3.40 -3.32 23.06
N GLN A 49 -4.11 -3.43 21.93
CA GLN A 49 -3.81 -4.42 20.89
C GLN A 49 -3.01 -3.80 19.75
N ASP A 50 -2.15 -4.61 19.13
CA ASP A 50 -1.34 -4.16 17.98
C ASP A 50 -2.04 -4.40 16.64
N ASN A 51 -3.01 -5.31 16.58
CA ASN A 51 -3.80 -5.66 15.40
C ASN A 51 -5.06 -6.46 15.76
N ILE A 52 -5.93 -6.67 14.77
CA ILE A 52 -7.12 -7.53 14.86
C ILE A 52 -7.17 -8.51 13.70
N ILE A 53 -7.71 -9.69 13.90
CA ILE A 53 -7.97 -10.65 12.82
C ILE A 53 -9.18 -10.15 12.02
N VAL A 54 -9.00 -9.90 10.72
CA VAL A 54 -10.05 -9.47 9.80
C VAL A 54 -10.52 -10.59 8.89
N PHE A 55 -9.68 -11.61 8.74
CA PHE A 55 -10.02 -12.83 7.99
C PHE A 55 -9.19 -14.01 8.53
N HIS A 56 -9.80 -15.17 8.62
CA HIS A 56 -9.12 -16.43 8.94
C HIS A 56 -9.78 -17.59 8.19
N ASP A 57 -8.96 -18.37 7.49
CA ASP A 57 -9.38 -19.62 6.85
C ASP A 57 -8.83 -20.81 7.65
N GLU A 58 -9.73 -21.52 8.33
CA GLU A 58 -9.35 -22.66 9.18
C GLU A 58 -8.70 -23.82 8.38
N ALA A 59 -9.11 -24.00 7.11
CA ALA A 59 -8.62 -25.12 6.32
C ALA A 59 -7.13 -24.97 5.91
N SER A 60 -6.70 -23.76 5.55
CA SER A 60 -5.32 -23.47 5.16
C SER A 60 -4.49 -22.86 6.30
N GLY A 61 -5.13 -22.33 7.35
CA GLY A 61 -4.51 -21.51 8.38
C GLY A 61 -4.14 -20.08 7.91
N PHE A 62 -4.61 -19.67 6.72
CA PHE A 62 -4.36 -18.33 6.21
C PHE A 62 -5.06 -17.28 7.06
N THR A 63 -4.31 -16.29 7.51
CA THR A 63 -4.83 -15.23 8.38
C THR A 63 -4.47 -13.86 7.83
N ILE A 64 -5.44 -12.95 7.85
CA ILE A 64 -5.22 -11.52 7.58
C ILE A 64 -5.51 -10.76 8.87
N LYS A 65 -4.56 -9.92 9.27
CA LYS A 65 -4.69 -8.99 10.40
C LYS A 65 -4.69 -7.56 9.91
N GLY A 66 -5.62 -6.76 10.40
CA GLY A 66 -5.66 -5.31 10.19
C GLY A 66 -5.03 -4.59 11.38
N PHE A 67 -4.28 -3.53 11.14
CA PHE A 67 -3.72 -2.66 12.18
C PHE A 67 -3.85 -1.20 11.76
N GLU A 68 -4.11 -0.32 12.72
CA GLU A 68 -4.24 1.11 12.43
C GLU A 68 -2.89 1.73 12.11
N VAL A 69 -2.86 2.60 11.09
CA VAL A 69 -1.69 3.39 10.68
C VAL A 69 -2.02 4.89 10.74
N ASN A 70 -0.99 5.73 10.59
CA ASN A 70 -1.16 7.18 10.69
C ASN A 70 -1.24 7.82 9.29
N HIS A 71 -2.44 8.09 8.84
CA HIS A 71 -2.71 8.78 7.58
C HIS A 71 -3.66 9.97 7.80
N TYR A 72 -3.36 10.81 8.82
CA TYR A 72 -4.22 11.95 9.15
C TYR A 72 -4.40 12.90 7.96
N PRO A 73 -5.63 13.40 7.66
CA PRO A 73 -6.84 13.33 8.48
C PRO A 73 -7.71 12.08 8.29
N VAL A 74 -7.32 11.13 7.45
CA VAL A 74 -8.06 9.87 7.26
C VAL A 74 -7.95 9.01 8.51
N LYS A 75 -9.09 8.74 9.16
CA LYS A 75 -9.13 7.93 10.37
C LYS A 75 -10.45 7.15 10.45
N PRO A 76 -10.40 5.82 10.67
CA PRO A 76 -9.18 4.99 10.71
C PRO A 76 -8.55 4.78 9.33
N ALA A 77 -7.21 4.61 9.31
CA ALA A 77 -6.45 4.12 8.17
C ALA A 77 -5.78 2.80 8.57
N TYR A 78 -5.65 1.85 7.64
CA TYR A 78 -5.21 0.49 7.96
C TYR A 78 -4.05 0.04 7.08
N GLY A 79 -3.09 -0.63 7.72
CA GLY A 79 -2.18 -1.58 7.12
C GLY A 79 -2.67 -3.01 7.35
N TYR A 80 -2.11 -3.97 6.60
CA TYR A 80 -2.51 -5.37 6.67
C TYR A 80 -1.30 -6.29 6.80
N LYS A 81 -1.44 -7.32 7.64
CA LYS A 81 -0.47 -8.39 7.79
C LYS A 81 -1.11 -9.71 7.35
N PHE A 82 -0.45 -10.40 6.44
CA PHE A 82 -0.85 -11.69 5.87
C PHE A 82 0.05 -12.76 6.43
N GLU A 83 -0.51 -13.83 6.97
CA GLU A 83 0.22 -14.92 7.60
C GLU A 83 -0.24 -16.26 7.02
N LEU A 84 0.71 -17.07 6.56
CA LEU A 84 0.47 -18.44 6.09
C LEU A 84 1.70 -19.32 6.32
N ASN A 85 1.53 -20.44 7.00
CA ASN A 85 2.59 -21.43 7.24
C ASN A 85 3.89 -20.79 7.80
N GLY A 86 3.77 -19.86 8.75
CA GLY A 86 4.88 -19.15 9.37
C GLY A 86 5.50 -18.03 8.53
N ARG A 87 5.03 -17.81 7.30
CA ARG A 87 5.48 -16.72 6.44
C ARG A 87 4.59 -15.51 6.60
N THR A 88 5.20 -14.33 6.47
CA THR A 88 4.52 -13.06 6.73
C THR A 88 4.77 -12.03 5.65
N THR A 89 3.70 -11.42 5.17
CA THR A 89 3.73 -10.23 4.32
C THR A 89 3.01 -9.09 5.01
N VAL A 90 3.59 -7.90 5.01
CA VAL A 90 2.96 -6.69 5.53
C VAL A 90 2.79 -5.68 4.41
N VAL A 91 1.62 -5.06 4.33
CA VAL A 91 1.30 -3.95 3.42
C VAL A 91 0.98 -2.74 4.28
N SER A 92 1.73 -1.66 4.10
CA SER A 92 1.62 -0.46 4.95
C SER A 92 0.27 0.24 4.82
N GLY A 93 -0.36 0.22 3.62
CA GLY A 93 -1.32 1.25 3.25
C GLY A 93 -0.61 2.61 3.19
N ASP A 94 -1.35 3.69 2.96
CA ASP A 94 -0.82 5.05 2.99
C ASP A 94 -0.64 5.49 4.45
N THR A 95 0.57 5.93 4.82
CA THR A 95 0.90 6.22 6.23
C THR A 95 2.22 6.96 6.39
N CYS A 96 2.33 7.79 7.42
CA CYS A 96 3.64 8.14 7.96
C CYS A 96 4.27 6.94 8.66
N LYS A 97 5.61 6.95 8.87
CA LYS A 97 6.27 6.01 9.78
C LYS A 97 5.61 6.06 11.16
N CYS A 98 5.13 4.93 11.64
CA CYS A 98 4.46 4.83 12.94
C CYS A 98 4.79 3.53 13.68
N ASN A 99 4.63 3.54 15.01
CA ASN A 99 4.96 2.40 15.86
C ASN A 99 4.10 1.17 15.57
N SER A 100 2.84 1.35 15.18
CA SER A 100 1.95 0.26 14.84
C SER A 100 2.44 -0.50 13.60
N LEU A 101 2.85 0.22 12.54
CA LEU A 101 3.46 -0.40 11.36
C LEU A 101 4.77 -1.11 11.71
N LEU A 102 5.65 -0.45 12.48
CA LEU A 102 6.91 -1.05 12.94
C LEU A 102 6.67 -2.39 13.65
N LYS A 103 5.80 -2.42 14.65
CA LYS A 103 5.48 -3.64 15.42
C LYS A 103 4.95 -4.77 14.53
N ASN A 104 4.03 -4.46 13.60
CA ASN A 104 3.46 -5.46 12.71
C ASN A 104 4.44 -5.94 11.63
N ALA A 105 5.43 -5.09 11.24
CA ALA A 105 6.47 -5.43 10.28
C ALA A 105 7.66 -6.17 10.90
N MET A 106 7.76 -6.28 12.23
CA MET A 106 8.87 -6.96 12.90
C MET A 106 9.15 -8.35 12.31
N LYS A 107 10.35 -8.52 11.72
CA LYS A 107 10.86 -9.75 11.10
C LYS A 107 9.93 -10.35 10.03
N CYS A 108 9.12 -9.53 9.36
CA CYS A 108 8.33 -10.02 8.24
C CYS A 108 9.23 -10.38 7.05
N ASP A 109 8.77 -11.33 6.24
CA ASP A 109 9.48 -11.76 5.04
C ASP A 109 9.42 -10.70 3.95
N LEU A 110 8.25 -10.11 3.76
CA LEU A 110 7.98 -9.11 2.73
C LEU A 110 7.23 -7.93 3.32
N LEU A 111 7.79 -6.73 3.18
CA LEU A 111 7.11 -5.46 3.46
C LEU A 111 6.82 -4.73 2.16
N VAL A 112 5.56 -4.48 1.86
CA VAL A 112 5.13 -3.58 0.78
C VAL A 112 4.87 -2.21 1.40
N GLN A 113 5.78 -1.25 1.12
CA GLN A 113 5.83 0.05 1.78
C GLN A 113 5.56 1.17 0.78
N GLU A 114 4.63 2.06 1.09
CA GLU A 114 4.46 3.30 0.35
C GLU A 114 5.62 4.25 0.57
N ALA A 115 5.87 5.20 -0.36
CA ALA A 115 6.92 6.17 -0.19
C ALA A 115 6.68 7.50 -0.91
N ILE A 116 7.06 8.60 -0.24
CA ILE A 116 7.08 9.94 -0.82
C ILE A 116 8.51 10.48 -0.91
N CYS A 117 8.81 11.16 -2.03
CA CYS A 117 10.04 11.95 -2.17
C CYS A 117 9.75 13.42 -1.82
N CYS A 118 9.96 13.78 -0.56
CA CYS A 118 9.68 15.11 -0.04
C CYS A 118 10.45 16.20 -0.78
N GLU A 119 11.69 15.94 -1.22
CA GLU A 119 12.55 16.88 -1.92
C GLU A 119 12.02 17.22 -3.32
N ILE A 120 11.52 16.20 -4.05
CA ILE A 120 10.90 16.41 -5.36
C ILE A 120 9.60 17.20 -5.18
N ILE A 121 8.74 16.77 -4.26
CA ILE A 121 7.47 17.46 -3.96
C ILE A 121 7.71 18.90 -3.54
N GLY A 122 8.63 19.16 -2.60
CA GLY A 122 8.98 20.53 -2.17
C GLY A 122 9.52 21.40 -3.31
N THR A 123 10.33 20.82 -4.22
CA THR A 123 10.82 21.53 -5.41
C THR A 123 9.68 21.88 -6.36
N MET A 124 8.73 20.96 -6.58
CA MET A 124 7.55 21.20 -7.41
C MET A 124 6.65 22.29 -6.81
N ALA A 125 6.39 22.22 -5.49
CA ALA A 125 5.60 23.21 -4.77
C ALA A 125 6.22 24.61 -4.88
N LYS A 126 7.55 24.71 -4.67
CA LYS A 126 8.28 25.98 -4.82
C LYS A 126 8.12 26.56 -6.22
N LYS A 127 8.36 25.77 -7.28
CA LYS A 127 8.19 26.22 -8.68
C LYS A 127 6.78 26.69 -8.99
N LEU A 128 5.76 26.08 -8.39
CA LEU A 128 4.37 26.52 -8.54
C LEU A 128 4.09 27.83 -7.83
N LYS A 129 4.63 28.03 -6.62
CA LYS A 129 4.54 29.30 -5.87
C LYS A 129 5.18 30.46 -6.62
N ASP A 130 6.32 30.23 -7.26
CA ASP A 130 7.08 31.24 -8.01
C ASP A 130 6.29 31.81 -9.20
N LYS A 131 5.34 31.05 -9.76
CA LYS A 131 4.44 31.52 -10.83
C LYS A 131 3.42 32.57 -10.38
N LYS A 132 3.21 32.75 -9.08
CA LYS A 132 2.34 33.77 -8.44
C LYS A 132 0.88 33.78 -8.98
N HIS A 133 0.43 32.69 -9.59
CA HIS A 133 -0.96 32.58 -10.10
C HIS A 133 -1.82 31.82 -9.06
N LYS A 134 -3.08 32.26 -8.87
CA LYS A 134 -3.99 31.70 -7.85
C LYS A 134 -4.09 30.15 -7.92
N ASN A 135 -4.20 29.59 -9.12
CA ASN A 135 -4.34 28.13 -9.28
C ASN A 135 -3.02 27.40 -8.96
N THR A 136 -1.85 27.96 -9.32
CA THR A 136 -0.56 27.33 -8.99
C THR A 136 -0.24 27.42 -7.51
N ILE A 137 -0.70 28.50 -6.82
CA ILE A 137 -0.58 28.59 -5.35
C ILE A 137 -1.43 27.51 -4.66
N ARG A 138 -2.67 27.25 -5.15
CA ARG A 138 -3.51 26.16 -4.61
C ARG A 138 -2.89 24.79 -4.84
N GLN A 139 -2.34 24.55 -6.04
CA GLN A 139 -1.62 23.30 -6.33
C GLN A 139 -0.37 23.14 -5.45
N ALA A 140 0.37 24.22 -5.23
CA ALA A 140 1.53 24.19 -4.34
C ALA A 140 1.15 23.85 -2.90
N LYS A 141 0.04 24.45 -2.39
CA LYS A 141 -0.47 24.09 -1.06
C LYS A 141 -0.80 22.60 -0.96
N PHE A 142 -1.49 22.05 -1.97
CA PHE A 142 -1.77 20.60 -1.99
C PHE A 142 -0.49 19.76 -1.92
N LEU A 143 0.56 20.15 -2.68
CA LEU A 143 1.85 19.45 -2.63
C LEU A 143 2.56 19.60 -1.27
N ASP A 144 2.43 20.74 -0.61
CA ASP A 144 2.98 20.91 0.75
C ASP A 144 2.23 20.02 1.75
N ASP A 145 0.90 19.92 1.62
CA ASP A 145 0.05 19.18 2.56
C ASP A 145 0.29 17.65 2.47
N ILE A 146 0.55 17.09 1.27
CA ILE A 146 0.71 15.64 1.11
C ILE A 146 1.96 15.06 1.79
N ILE A 147 2.93 15.90 2.14
CA ILE A 147 4.16 15.45 2.81
C ILE A 147 3.85 14.96 4.24
N ASP A 148 2.80 15.46 4.87
CA ASP A 148 2.53 15.24 6.28
C ASP A 148 1.92 13.87 6.60
N TYR A 149 1.45 13.13 5.57
CA TYR A 149 0.71 11.87 5.76
C TYR A 149 1.21 10.70 4.92
N HIS A 150 2.42 10.83 4.34
CA HIS A 150 3.13 9.75 3.64
C HIS A 150 4.49 9.47 4.28
N THR A 151 5.08 8.33 3.95
CA THR A 151 6.38 7.91 4.48
C THR A 151 7.51 8.45 3.60
N PRO A 152 8.40 9.35 4.08
CA PRO A 152 9.64 9.68 3.38
C PRO A 152 10.47 8.43 3.06
N ILE A 153 11.15 8.42 1.91
CA ILE A 153 11.93 7.24 1.45
C ILE A 153 12.90 6.76 2.53
N GLN A 154 13.59 7.69 3.20
CA GLN A 154 14.55 7.35 4.27
C GLN A 154 13.84 6.68 5.44
N ASP A 155 12.67 7.18 5.85
CA ASP A 155 11.90 6.61 6.95
C ASP A 155 11.41 5.18 6.63
N GLY A 156 11.11 4.89 5.36
CA GLY A 156 10.83 3.54 4.89
C GLY A 156 12.01 2.60 5.05
N PHE A 157 13.22 3.04 4.66
CA PHE A 157 14.45 2.29 4.87
C PHE A 157 14.77 2.08 6.36
N ASP A 158 14.62 3.11 7.17
CA ASP A 158 14.90 3.06 8.62
C ASP A 158 13.91 2.12 9.32
N LEU A 159 12.63 2.15 8.93
CA LEU A 159 11.61 1.22 9.42
C LEU A 159 11.95 -0.23 9.07
N ALA A 160 12.34 -0.49 7.82
CA ALA A 160 12.69 -1.83 7.38
C ALA A 160 13.93 -2.36 8.12
N ALA A 161 14.91 -1.51 8.39
CA ALA A 161 16.11 -1.85 9.17
C ALA A 161 15.77 -2.11 10.64
N GLU A 162 14.97 -1.27 11.26
CA GLU A 162 14.53 -1.41 12.65
C GLU A 162 13.67 -2.66 12.84
N ALA A 163 12.76 -2.93 11.90
CA ALA A 163 11.91 -4.12 11.89
C ALA A 163 12.67 -5.40 11.46
N GLN A 164 13.90 -5.30 10.95
CA GLN A 164 14.66 -6.44 10.42
C GLN A 164 13.92 -7.20 9.30
N VAL A 165 13.29 -6.47 8.38
CA VAL A 165 12.54 -7.02 7.25
C VAL A 165 13.48 -7.77 6.30
N THR A 166 13.05 -8.91 5.74
CA THR A 166 13.87 -9.68 4.78
C THR A 166 13.89 -9.00 3.40
N GLU A 167 12.75 -8.66 2.85
CA GLU A 167 12.60 -7.91 1.58
C GLU A 167 11.61 -6.78 1.77
N MET A 168 11.97 -5.58 1.31
CA MET A 168 11.04 -4.45 1.22
C MET A 168 10.78 -4.11 -0.25
N VAL A 169 9.50 -3.92 -0.59
CA VAL A 169 9.08 -3.47 -1.91
C VAL A 169 8.45 -2.09 -1.77
N PHE A 170 9.07 -1.09 -2.36
CA PHE A 170 8.47 0.24 -2.43
C PHE A 170 7.29 0.24 -3.42
N SER A 171 6.15 0.71 -2.97
CA SER A 171 4.90 0.83 -3.73
C SER A 171 4.32 2.24 -3.55
N HIS A 172 3.24 2.56 -4.24
CA HIS A 172 2.55 3.87 -4.11
C HIS A 172 3.54 5.06 -4.06
N LEU A 173 4.43 5.16 -5.09
CA LEU A 173 5.46 6.19 -5.12
C LEU A 173 4.86 7.57 -5.39
N VAL A 174 5.16 8.55 -4.55
CA VAL A 174 4.67 9.94 -4.65
C VAL A 174 5.85 10.92 -4.79
N PRO A 175 6.00 11.63 -5.94
CA PRO A 175 5.24 11.48 -7.18
C PRO A 175 5.63 10.22 -7.94
N THR A 176 4.69 9.61 -8.66
CA THR A 176 4.99 8.43 -9.48
C THR A 176 6.03 8.76 -10.54
N PRO A 177 7.20 8.08 -10.56
CA PRO A 177 8.21 8.32 -11.59
C PRO A 177 7.72 7.86 -12.96
N ALA A 178 7.77 8.74 -13.97
CA ALA A 178 7.30 8.43 -15.31
C ALA A 178 8.24 7.50 -16.11
N ASN A 179 9.49 7.35 -15.68
CA ASN A 179 10.51 6.50 -16.31
C ASN A 179 11.64 6.16 -15.34
N MET A 180 12.54 5.25 -15.75
CA MET A 180 13.68 4.79 -14.96
C MET A 180 14.63 5.91 -14.50
N LEU A 181 14.83 6.96 -15.31
CA LEU A 181 15.69 8.06 -14.91
C LEU A 181 15.10 8.83 -13.74
N LEU A 182 13.80 9.14 -13.79
CA LEU A 182 13.09 9.80 -12.70
C LEU A 182 12.98 8.91 -11.47
N GLU A 183 12.86 7.60 -11.66
CA GLU A 183 12.89 6.62 -10.58
C GLU A 183 14.25 6.62 -9.86
N ASN A 184 15.34 6.61 -10.61
CA ASN A 184 16.68 6.71 -10.01
C ASN A 184 16.86 8.04 -9.25
N ILE A 185 16.37 9.16 -9.81
CA ILE A 185 16.38 10.45 -9.11
C ILE A 185 15.55 10.41 -7.84
N PHE A 186 14.36 9.80 -7.88
CA PHE A 186 13.48 9.63 -6.72
C PHE A 186 14.23 8.94 -5.57
N PHE A 187 14.92 7.85 -5.85
CA PHE A 187 15.64 7.07 -4.84
C PHE A 187 17.05 7.59 -4.48
N LEU A 188 17.51 8.72 -5.06
CA LEU A 188 18.72 9.40 -4.57
C LEU A 188 18.54 10.00 -3.16
N TYR A 189 17.30 10.22 -2.75
CA TYR A 189 16.95 10.83 -1.46
C TYR A 189 16.74 9.81 -0.32
N GLY A 190 16.98 8.53 -0.60
CA GLY A 190 16.98 7.49 0.42
C GLY A 190 18.22 6.61 0.34
N LYS A 191 18.74 6.21 1.49
CA LYS A 191 19.89 5.35 1.59
C LYS A 191 19.61 4.13 2.45
N LYS A 192 19.83 2.95 1.90
CA LYS A 192 19.73 1.70 2.67
C LYS A 192 20.73 1.73 3.83
N PRO A 193 20.27 1.56 5.11
CA PRO A 193 21.14 1.48 6.26
C PRO A 193 22.13 0.31 6.16
N SER A 194 23.40 0.54 6.53
CA SER A 194 24.47 -0.48 6.46
C SER A 194 24.27 -1.65 7.43
N ASN A 195 23.50 -1.42 8.48
CA ASN A 195 23.14 -2.43 9.49
C ASN A 195 21.90 -3.27 9.13
N TRP A 196 21.29 -3.01 7.98
CA TRP A 196 20.16 -3.80 7.49
C TRP A 196 20.62 -4.79 6.43
N ASN A 197 20.49 -6.09 6.72
CA ASN A 197 20.87 -7.18 5.83
C ASN A 197 19.78 -7.56 4.81
N GLY A 198 18.56 -7.03 4.94
CA GLY A 198 17.49 -7.26 3.98
C GLY A 198 17.74 -6.60 2.63
N THR A 199 16.83 -6.79 1.70
CA THR A 199 16.89 -6.19 0.36
C THR A 199 15.71 -5.24 0.14
N ALA A 200 15.88 -4.30 -0.80
CA ALA A 200 14.82 -3.41 -1.22
C ALA A 200 14.62 -3.49 -2.73
N THR A 201 13.38 -3.47 -3.17
CA THR A 201 12.97 -3.51 -4.58
C THR A 201 12.04 -2.36 -4.87
N VAL A 202 12.20 -1.72 -6.01
CA VAL A 202 11.20 -0.76 -6.50
C VAL A 202 10.07 -1.54 -7.15
N GLY A 203 8.86 -1.43 -6.57
CA GLY A 203 7.68 -2.13 -7.05
C GLY A 203 7.19 -1.61 -8.38
N ALA A 204 6.61 -2.51 -9.16
CA ALA A 204 5.90 -2.18 -10.39
C ALA A 204 4.70 -3.13 -10.55
N ASP A 205 3.68 -2.65 -11.25
CA ASP A 205 2.48 -3.43 -11.53
C ASP A 205 2.83 -4.75 -12.22
N GLY A 206 2.20 -5.83 -11.77
CA GLY A 206 2.42 -7.17 -12.30
C GLY A 206 3.67 -7.89 -11.75
N MET A 207 4.40 -7.32 -10.79
CA MET A 207 5.44 -8.06 -10.09
C MET A 207 4.84 -9.15 -9.20
N ILE A 208 5.43 -10.34 -9.23
CA ILE A 208 5.04 -11.50 -8.42
C ILE A 208 6.22 -11.91 -7.55
N PHE A 209 6.00 -11.94 -6.25
CA PHE A 209 6.96 -12.42 -5.28
C PHE A 209 6.51 -13.77 -4.69
N THR A 210 7.45 -14.66 -4.43
CA THR A 210 7.21 -15.90 -3.67
C THR A 210 8.04 -15.91 -2.42
N ILE A 211 7.48 -16.45 -1.33
CA ILE A 211 8.19 -16.66 -0.07
C ILE A 211 8.37 -18.16 0.13
N GLY A 212 9.62 -18.62 0.06
CA GLY A 212 9.98 -20.03 0.23
C GLY A 212 9.87 -20.50 1.69
N ASN A 213 10.04 -21.82 1.91
CA ASN A 213 9.98 -22.44 3.25
C ASN A 213 11.08 -21.93 4.20
N ASN A 214 12.17 -21.45 3.66
CA ASN A 214 13.31 -20.87 4.40
C ASN A 214 13.22 -19.33 4.51
N HIS A 215 12.03 -18.76 4.38
CA HIS A 215 11.78 -17.31 4.41
C HIS A 215 12.52 -16.50 3.32
N ASN A 216 12.99 -17.17 2.27
CA ASN A 216 13.65 -16.52 1.15
C ASN A 216 12.59 -15.94 0.21
N VAL A 217 12.64 -14.63 0.00
CA VAL A 217 11.76 -13.90 -0.91
C VAL A 217 12.40 -13.84 -2.29
N LYS A 218 11.64 -14.21 -3.32
CA LYS A 218 12.10 -14.18 -4.71
C LYS A 218 11.10 -13.45 -5.60
N LEU A 219 11.58 -12.52 -6.40
CA LEU A 219 10.83 -11.98 -7.53
C LEU A 219 10.78 -13.07 -8.63
N VAL A 220 9.59 -13.56 -8.94
CA VAL A 220 9.36 -14.62 -9.93
C VAL A 220 9.09 -14.05 -11.31
N SER A 221 8.36 -12.95 -11.37
CA SER A 221 7.98 -12.29 -12.63
C SER A 221 7.89 -10.79 -12.45
N SER A 222 8.39 -10.08 -13.46
CA SER A 222 8.17 -8.66 -13.66
C SER A 222 7.39 -8.49 -14.98
N ALA A 223 6.12 -8.89 -14.99
CA ALA A 223 5.35 -9.14 -16.21
C ALA A 223 5.22 -7.94 -17.17
N LEU A 224 5.34 -6.71 -16.69
CA LEU A 224 5.07 -5.52 -17.49
C LEU A 224 6.28 -4.59 -17.69
N VAL A 225 7.34 -4.71 -16.89
CA VAL A 225 8.52 -3.82 -17.02
C VAL A 225 9.80 -4.59 -16.67
N LYS A 226 10.75 -4.66 -17.61
CA LYS A 226 12.13 -5.07 -17.30
C LYS A 226 12.80 -3.93 -16.52
N ARG A 227 12.79 -4.01 -15.19
CA ARG A 227 13.48 -3.07 -14.30
C ARG A 227 14.70 -3.75 -13.69
N THR A 228 15.82 -3.05 -13.69
CA THR A 228 16.97 -3.41 -12.88
C THR A 228 16.76 -2.86 -11.48
N ASN A 229 16.88 -3.70 -10.46
CA ASN A 229 16.78 -3.25 -9.08
C ASN A 229 18.08 -2.56 -8.64
N PRO A 230 18.09 -1.27 -8.31
CA PRO A 230 19.31 -0.54 -7.93
C PRO A 230 19.83 -0.93 -6.52
N TYR A 231 19.08 -1.73 -5.74
CA TYR A 231 19.39 -2.05 -4.34
C TYR A 231 19.73 -3.54 -4.10
N ARG A 232 19.86 -4.33 -5.17
CA ARG A 232 20.32 -5.72 -5.09
C ARG A 232 21.80 -5.84 -5.33
#